data_8f7f7643f36a76daaadc9f47adf4fd81
#
_entry.id   8f7f7643f36a76daaadc9f47adf4fd81
#
_cell.length_a   1.000
_cell.length_b   1.000
_cell.length_c   1.000
_cell.angle_alpha   90.00
_cell.angle_beta   90.00
_cell.angle_gamma   90.00
#
_symmetry.space_group_name_H-M   'P 1'
#
loop_
_entity.id
_entity.type
_entity.pdbx_description
1 polymer ?
#
loop_
_entity_poly.entity_id
_entity_poly.type
_entity_poly.pdbx_seq_one_letter_code
_entity_poly.pdbx_strand_id
1 'polypeptide(L)'
;VYLDAMLNNLCLTGNFKACLDFYKQQQTALSTLAEIGGVNLQIATHYYKAVSYFGLGDYNKVLDELLPVFELEKLTPFAYQVYPSRVIYMLAHVELGNSTYCLHYLRSFKRYFEKIQTETGTIDLIVKIIREYITNAHLKHVLAKKYPVWKANLSRIKQDNFEKEFIISCQLENWLDNKFYKVSSSHL
;
A
#
# COMPACT_ATOMS: atom_id res chain seq x y z
N VAL A 1 2.71 3.76 22.02
CA VAL A 1 4.00 4.09 21.37
C VAL A 1 4.80 2.82 21.06
N TYR A 2 5.15 1.95 22.04
CA TYR A 2 6.02 0.77 21.80
C TYR A 2 5.39 -0.25 20.84
N LEU A 3 4.13 -0.65 21.06
CA LEU A 3 3.46 -1.66 20.23
C LEU A 3 3.27 -1.20 18.79
N ASP A 4 2.90 0.05 18.58
CA ASP A 4 2.77 0.66 17.26
C ASP A 4 4.12 0.74 16.53
N ALA A 5 5.17 1.18 17.22
CA ALA A 5 6.52 1.20 16.66
C ALA A 5 7.04 -0.19 16.29
N MET A 6 6.69 -1.23 17.06
CA MET A 6 7.06 -2.61 16.76
C MET A 6 6.35 -3.13 15.52
N LEU A 7 5.04 -2.91 15.38
CA LEU A 7 4.28 -3.27 14.18
C LEU A 7 4.83 -2.58 12.94
N ASN A 8 5.10 -1.28 13.04
CA ASN A 8 5.70 -0.50 11.96
C ASN A 8 7.06 -1.08 11.54
N ASN A 9 7.94 -1.36 12.50
CA ASN A 9 9.26 -1.92 12.21
C ASN A 9 9.18 -3.30 11.54
N LEU A 10 8.29 -4.19 12.01
CA LEU A 10 8.09 -5.51 11.40
C LEU A 10 7.56 -5.40 9.96
N CYS A 11 6.67 -4.45 9.68
CA CYS A 11 6.19 -4.18 8.33
C CYS A 11 7.30 -3.61 7.43
N LEU A 12 8.06 -2.63 7.91
CA LEU A 12 9.15 -2.01 7.15
C LEU A 12 10.27 -2.99 6.81
N THR A 13 10.55 -3.94 7.70
CA THR A 13 11.58 -4.98 7.50
C THR A 13 11.09 -6.20 6.71
N GLY A 14 9.83 -6.21 6.27
CA GLY A 14 9.25 -7.32 5.51
C GLY A 14 8.92 -8.57 6.36
N ASN A 15 8.97 -8.46 7.68
CA ASN A 15 8.68 -9.57 8.61
C ASN A 15 7.16 -9.73 8.82
N PHE A 16 6.40 -9.86 7.72
CA PHE A 16 4.93 -9.80 7.72
C PHE A 16 4.28 -10.88 8.59
N LYS A 17 4.79 -12.10 8.57
CA LYS A 17 4.28 -13.18 9.43
C LYS A 17 4.49 -12.84 10.91
N ALA A 18 5.70 -12.40 11.27
CA ALA A 18 6.00 -12.00 12.64
C ALA A 18 5.14 -10.82 13.12
N CYS A 19 4.79 -9.89 12.20
CA CYS A 19 3.87 -8.79 12.49
C CYS A 19 2.46 -9.31 12.88
N LEU A 20 1.90 -10.25 12.10
CA LEU A 20 0.60 -10.84 12.41
C LEU A 20 0.62 -11.70 13.68
N ASP A 21 1.70 -12.43 13.93
CA ASP A 21 1.87 -13.24 15.14
C ASP A 21 1.99 -12.33 16.36
N PHE A 22 2.76 -11.26 16.28
CA PHE A 22 2.87 -10.25 17.33
C PHE A 22 1.51 -9.59 17.61
N TYR A 23 0.75 -9.22 16.55
CA TYR A 23 -0.60 -8.70 16.71
C TYR A 23 -1.50 -9.67 17.50
N LYS A 24 -1.51 -10.95 17.14
CA LYS A 24 -2.29 -11.99 17.85
C LYS A 24 -1.90 -12.12 19.32
N GLN A 25 -0.61 -12.12 19.61
CA GLN A 25 -0.10 -12.22 20.98
C GLN A 25 -0.46 -11.01 21.84
N GLN A 26 -0.48 -9.83 21.22
CA GLN A 26 -0.75 -8.55 21.91
C GLN A 26 -2.18 -8.04 21.69
N GLN A 27 -3.09 -8.86 21.19
CA GLN A 27 -4.44 -8.44 20.77
C GLN A 27 -5.18 -7.69 21.88
N THR A 28 -5.20 -8.21 23.10
CA THR A 28 -5.89 -7.56 24.23
C THR A 28 -5.27 -6.19 24.55
N ALA A 29 -3.94 -6.11 24.61
CA ALA A 29 -3.25 -4.86 24.89
C ALA A 29 -3.46 -3.83 23.76
N LEU A 30 -3.43 -4.27 22.49
CA LEU A 30 -3.69 -3.40 21.33
C LEU A 30 -5.14 -2.93 21.29
N SER A 31 -6.13 -3.77 21.63
CA SER A 31 -7.53 -3.37 21.72
C SER A 31 -7.74 -2.32 22.80
N THR A 32 -7.20 -2.53 24.00
CA THR A 32 -7.26 -1.55 25.09
C THR A 32 -6.58 -0.22 24.70
N LEU A 33 -5.41 -0.31 24.07
CA LEU A 33 -4.71 0.89 23.59
C LEU A 33 -5.47 1.60 22.46
N ALA A 34 -6.14 0.87 21.58
CA ALA A 34 -6.96 1.46 20.52
C ALA A 34 -8.18 2.21 21.07
N GLU A 35 -8.78 1.70 22.17
CA GLU A 35 -9.87 2.41 22.88
C GLU A 35 -9.37 3.71 23.52
N ILE A 36 -8.18 3.69 24.15
CA ILE A 36 -7.57 4.85 24.82
C ILE A 36 -6.89 5.79 23.80
N GLY A 37 -6.16 5.23 22.84
CA GLY A 37 -5.37 5.97 21.85
C GLY A 37 -6.19 6.55 20.70
N GLY A 38 -7.49 6.25 20.69
CA GLY A 38 -8.43 6.80 19.74
C GLY A 38 -8.28 6.25 18.31
N VAL A 39 -8.96 6.94 17.40
CA VAL A 39 -9.17 6.52 16.00
C VAL A 39 -7.84 6.34 15.24
N ASN A 40 -6.85 7.17 15.50
CA ASN A 40 -5.56 7.07 14.80
C ASN A 40 -4.84 5.73 15.05
N LEU A 41 -4.88 5.23 16.28
CA LEU A 41 -4.26 3.95 16.61
C LEU A 41 -5.04 2.76 16.02
N GLN A 42 -6.37 2.87 15.95
CA GLN A 42 -7.20 1.88 15.25
C GLN A 42 -6.85 1.81 13.76
N ILE A 43 -6.75 2.97 13.08
CA ILE A 43 -6.33 3.07 11.69
C ILE A 43 -4.94 2.45 11.50
N ALA A 44 -3.97 2.80 12.34
CA ALA A 44 -2.61 2.26 12.24
C ALA A 44 -2.59 0.72 12.39
N THR A 45 -3.35 0.19 13.33
CA THR A 45 -3.44 -1.25 13.57
C THR A 45 -4.00 -2.00 12.35
N HIS A 46 -5.10 -1.53 11.78
CA HIS A 46 -5.67 -2.11 10.56
C HIS A 46 -4.72 -1.98 9.36
N TYR A 47 -4.07 -0.84 9.22
CA TYR A 47 -3.08 -0.60 8.17
C TYR A 47 -1.90 -1.59 8.24
N TYR A 48 -1.28 -1.81 9.42
CA TYR A 48 -0.15 -2.75 9.53
C TYR A 48 -0.56 -4.19 9.27
N LYS A 49 -1.76 -4.60 9.67
CA LYS A 49 -2.31 -5.91 9.31
C LYS A 49 -2.50 -6.03 7.80
N ALA A 50 -3.08 -5.01 7.16
CA ALA A 50 -3.26 -4.98 5.72
C ALA A 50 -1.92 -5.06 4.96
N VAL A 51 -0.90 -4.29 5.37
CA VAL A 51 0.46 -4.37 4.83
C VAL A 51 1.02 -5.79 4.96
N SER A 52 0.83 -6.42 6.11
CA SER A 52 1.31 -7.77 6.37
C SER A 52 0.61 -8.81 5.50
N TYR A 53 -0.71 -8.75 5.38
CA TYR A 53 -1.46 -9.62 4.47
C TYR A 53 -1.08 -9.38 3.01
N PHE A 54 -0.83 -8.13 2.62
CA PHE A 54 -0.38 -7.79 1.27
C PHE A 54 0.97 -8.43 0.96
N GLY A 55 1.93 -8.33 1.88
CA GLY A 55 3.24 -8.95 1.73
C GLY A 55 3.20 -10.48 1.68
N LEU A 56 2.18 -11.10 2.31
CA LEU A 56 1.93 -12.55 2.28
C LEU A 56 1.06 -13.00 1.10
N GLY A 57 0.52 -12.08 0.29
CA GLY A 57 -0.31 -12.38 -0.86
C GLY A 57 -1.78 -12.72 -0.54
N ASP A 58 -2.24 -12.48 0.68
CA ASP A 58 -3.65 -12.70 1.08
C ASP A 58 -4.48 -11.43 0.84
N TYR A 59 -4.74 -11.15 -0.44
CA TYR A 59 -5.35 -9.90 -0.88
C TYR A 59 -6.80 -9.72 -0.43
N ASN A 60 -7.54 -10.81 -0.18
CA ASN A 60 -8.90 -10.71 0.38
C ASN A 60 -8.84 -10.13 1.80
N LYS A 61 -7.93 -10.63 2.65
CA LYS A 61 -7.75 -10.07 3.99
C LYS A 61 -7.21 -8.65 3.98
N VAL A 62 -6.44 -8.26 2.96
CA VAL A 62 -6.06 -6.85 2.77
C VAL A 62 -7.30 -5.98 2.67
N LEU A 63 -8.26 -6.37 1.82
CA LEU A 63 -9.49 -5.59 1.65
C LEU A 63 -10.31 -5.53 2.93
N ASP A 64 -10.45 -6.67 3.64
CA ASP A 64 -11.17 -6.75 4.92
C ASP A 64 -10.58 -5.81 5.98
N GLU A 65 -9.25 -5.70 6.06
CA GLU A 65 -8.57 -4.81 7.01
C GLU A 65 -8.61 -3.33 6.58
N LEU A 66 -8.70 -3.03 5.29
CA LEU A 66 -8.71 -1.64 4.84
C LEU A 66 -10.10 -1.00 4.84
N LEU A 67 -11.19 -1.77 4.78
CA LEU A 67 -12.54 -1.21 4.88
C LEU A 67 -12.77 -0.42 6.17
N PRO A 68 -12.41 -0.93 7.38
CA PRO A 68 -12.48 -0.15 8.61
C PRO A 68 -11.64 1.13 8.58
N VAL A 69 -10.47 1.13 7.92
CA VAL A 69 -9.63 2.34 7.79
C VAL A 69 -10.40 3.46 7.10
N PHE A 70 -11.14 3.16 6.02
CA PHE A 70 -11.89 4.16 5.26
C PHE A 70 -13.15 4.64 5.99
N GLU A 71 -13.74 3.81 6.86
CA GLU A 71 -14.82 4.26 7.74
C GLU A 71 -14.29 5.17 8.85
N LEU A 72 -13.18 4.80 9.47
CA LEU A 72 -12.55 5.59 10.54
C LEU A 72 -11.96 6.92 10.03
N GLU A 73 -11.53 6.98 8.77
CA GLU A 73 -11.06 8.22 8.13
C GLU A 73 -12.06 9.38 8.25
N LYS A 74 -13.36 9.08 8.24
CA LYS A 74 -14.42 10.08 8.39
C LYS A 74 -14.35 10.82 9.73
N LEU A 75 -13.75 10.18 10.73
CA LEU A 75 -13.58 10.73 12.09
C LEU A 75 -12.23 11.45 12.27
N THR A 76 -11.24 11.14 11.44
CA THR A 76 -9.90 11.73 11.51
C THR A 76 -9.24 11.79 10.13
N PRO A 77 -9.50 12.84 9.34
CA PRO A 77 -9.05 12.93 7.94
C PRO A 77 -7.54 13.10 7.78
N PHE A 78 -6.78 13.27 8.85
CA PHE A 78 -5.34 13.54 8.82
C PHE A 78 -4.48 12.35 9.25
N ALA A 79 -5.06 11.14 9.39
CA ALA A 79 -4.27 9.97 9.70
C ALA A 79 -3.38 9.60 8.49
N TYR A 80 -2.06 9.66 8.67
CA TYR A 80 -1.08 9.42 7.62
C TYR A 80 -1.28 8.06 6.92
N GLN A 81 -1.65 7.02 7.67
CA GLN A 81 -1.84 5.66 7.17
C GLN A 81 -2.99 5.52 6.17
N VAL A 82 -3.93 6.46 6.14
CA VAL A 82 -5.05 6.45 5.19
C VAL A 82 -4.55 6.57 3.74
N TYR A 83 -3.55 7.40 3.51
CA TYR A 83 -3.05 7.67 2.16
C TYR A 83 -2.41 6.43 1.51
N PRO A 84 -1.43 5.77 2.12
CA PRO A 84 -0.88 4.53 1.58
C PRO A 84 -1.90 3.38 1.56
N SER A 85 -2.87 3.34 2.48
CA SER A 85 -3.96 2.37 2.47
C SER A 85 -4.75 2.38 1.17
N ARG A 86 -5.00 3.57 0.59
CA ARG A 86 -5.71 3.69 -0.69
C ARG A 86 -4.96 3.09 -1.86
N VAL A 87 -3.63 3.18 -1.84
CA VAL A 87 -2.77 2.55 -2.86
C VAL A 87 -2.78 1.04 -2.68
N ILE A 88 -2.55 0.54 -1.44
CA ILE A 88 -2.54 -0.90 -1.13
C ILE A 88 -3.89 -1.54 -1.49
N TYR A 89 -5.00 -0.88 -1.18
CA TYR A 89 -6.35 -1.31 -1.54
C TYR A 89 -6.49 -1.50 -3.06
N MET A 90 -6.01 -0.53 -3.84
CA MET A 90 -6.05 -0.61 -5.30
C MET A 90 -5.15 -1.73 -5.83
N LEU A 91 -3.93 -1.88 -5.28
CA LEU A 91 -3.01 -2.97 -5.66
C LEU A 91 -3.60 -4.35 -5.32
N ALA A 92 -4.28 -4.50 -4.18
CA ALA A 92 -4.97 -5.74 -3.83
C ALA A 92 -6.08 -6.08 -4.84
N HIS A 93 -6.86 -5.11 -5.28
CA HIS A 93 -7.85 -5.32 -6.34
C HIS A 93 -7.20 -5.68 -7.69
N VAL A 94 -6.05 -5.12 -8.01
CA VAL A 94 -5.27 -5.51 -9.21
C VAL A 94 -4.88 -6.98 -9.13
N GLU A 95 -4.39 -7.44 -7.98
CA GLU A 95 -4.00 -8.84 -7.76
C GLU A 95 -5.17 -9.82 -7.82
N LEU A 96 -6.34 -9.38 -7.37
CA LEU A 96 -7.58 -10.16 -7.45
C LEU A 96 -8.22 -10.15 -8.85
N GLY A 97 -7.60 -9.48 -9.84
CA GLY A 97 -8.12 -9.41 -11.20
C GLY A 97 -9.27 -8.43 -11.40
N ASN A 98 -9.58 -7.58 -10.45
CA ASN A 98 -10.69 -6.62 -10.50
C ASN A 98 -10.36 -5.38 -11.36
N SER A 99 -9.84 -5.60 -12.57
CA SER A 99 -9.29 -4.56 -13.45
C SER A 99 -10.28 -3.45 -13.78
N THR A 100 -11.54 -3.79 -14.06
CA THR A 100 -12.58 -2.79 -14.37
C THR A 100 -12.85 -1.88 -13.18
N TYR A 101 -12.96 -2.47 -11.98
CA TYR A 101 -13.11 -1.71 -10.74
C TYR A 101 -11.92 -0.75 -10.53
N CYS A 102 -10.69 -1.24 -10.69
CA CYS A 102 -9.48 -0.43 -10.54
C CYS A 102 -9.46 0.77 -11.49
N LEU A 103 -9.81 0.58 -12.77
CA LEU A 103 -9.85 1.67 -13.75
C LEU A 103 -10.87 2.76 -13.39
N HIS A 104 -12.02 2.38 -12.83
CA HIS A 104 -12.99 3.35 -12.31
C HIS A 104 -12.47 4.03 -11.03
N TYR A 105 -11.90 3.26 -10.12
CA TYR A 105 -11.37 3.76 -8.85
C TYR A 105 -10.22 4.77 -9.04
N LEU A 106 -9.36 4.60 -10.06
CA LEU A 106 -8.26 5.53 -10.36
C LEU A 106 -8.71 6.99 -10.52
N ARG A 107 -9.93 7.22 -11.03
CA ARG A 107 -10.48 8.58 -11.18
C ARG A 107 -10.82 9.21 -9.82
N SER A 108 -11.48 8.44 -8.95
CA SER A 108 -11.83 8.91 -7.61
C SER A 108 -10.60 9.04 -6.71
N PHE A 109 -9.63 8.13 -6.87
CA PHE A 109 -8.33 8.17 -6.21
C PHE A 109 -7.59 9.47 -6.52
N LYS A 110 -7.44 9.83 -7.80
CA LYS A 110 -6.77 11.08 -8.18
C LYS A 110 -7.49 12.31 -7.60
N ARG A 111 -8.82 12.40 -7.75
CA ARG A 111 -9.61 13.50 -7.18
C ARG A 111 -9.49 13.62 -5.66
N TYR A 112 -9.36 12.49 -4.96
CA TYR A 112 -9.17 12.50 -3.52
C TYR A 112 -7.87 13.24 -3.14
N PHE A 113 -6.75 12.93 -3.78
CA PHE A 113 -5.47 13.58 -3.51
C PHE A 113 -5.42 15.04 -3.98
N GLU A 114 -6.04 15.36 -5.10
CA GLU A 114 -6.21 16.75 -5.55
C GLU A 114 -6.97 17.60 -4.52
N LYS A 115 -8.01 17.03 -3.89
CA LYS A 115 -8.80 17.72 -2.87
C LYS A 115 -8.01 18.03 -1.60
N ILE A 116 -7.10 17.16 -1.19
CA ILE A 116 -6.27 17.36 0.01
C ILE A 116 -4.98 18.16 -0.28
N GLN A 117 -4.86 18.71 -1.47
CA GLN A 117 -3.73 19.56 -1.91
C GLN A 117 -2.35 18.90 -1.73
N THR A 118 -2.29 17.58 -1.85
CA THR A 118 -1.02 16.84 -1.84
C THR A 118 -0.30 17.03 -3.19
N GLU A 119 1.01 17.16 -3.15
CA GLU A 119 1.82 17.25 -4.38
C GLU A 119 1.52 16.06 -5.30
N THR A 120 1.26 16.37 -6.57
CA THR A 120 0.60 15.42 -7.49
C THR A 120 1.57 14.46 -8.18
N GLY A 121 2.88 14.72 -8.13
CA GLY A 121 3.87 13.98 -8.91
C GLY A 121 3.90 12.48 -8.64
N THR A 122 3.93 12.07 -7.38
CA THR A 122 3.90 10.66 -6.97
C THR A 122 2.56 10.03 -7.29
N ILE A 123 1.46 10.74 -7.03
CA ILE A 123 0.11 10.25 -7.32
C ILE A 123 -0.09 10.03 -8.81
N ASP A 124 0.34 10.96 -9.65
CA ASP A 124 0.28 10.82 -11.10
C ASP A 124 1.12 9.64 -11.60
N LEU A 125 2.29 9.41 -11.02
CA LEU A 125 3.12 8.25 -11.34
C LEU A 125 2.44 6.94 -10.93
N ILE A 126 1.86 6.85 -9.73
CA ILE A 126 1.11 5.68 -9.26
C ILE A 126 -0.06 5.38 -10.19
N VAL A 127 -0.87 6.39 -10.52
CA VAL A 127 -2.00 6.26 -11.44
C VAL A 127 -1.54 5.76 -12.81
N LYS A 128 -0.43 6.31 -13.31
CA LYS A 128 0.16 5.89 -14.59
C LYS A 128 0.60 4.44 -14.55
N ILE A 129 1.38 4.04 -13.54
CA ILE A 129 1.89 2.67 -13.38
C ILE A 129 0.75 1.67 -13.35
N ILE A 130 -0.24 1.89 -12.49
CA ILE A 130 -1.37 0.95 -12.31
C ILE A 130 -2.21 0.88 -13.58
N ARG A 131 -2.51 2.00 -14.22
CA ARG A 131 -3.25 2.01 -15.49
C ARG A 131 -2.50 1.26 -16.57
N GLU A 132 -1.22 1.53 -16.75
CA GLU A 132 -0.37 0.84 -17.74
C GLU A 132 -0.27 -0.65 -17.46
N TYR A 133 -0.16 -1.05 -16.19
CA TYR A 133 -0.14 -2.45 -15.78
C TYR A 133 -1.46 -3.14 -16.15
N ILE A 134 -2.60 -2.60 -15.76
CA ILE A 134 -3.91 -3.19 -16.05
C ILE A 134 -4.17 -3.29 -17.56
N THR A 135 -3.90 -2.21 -18.30
CA THR A 135 -4.15 -2.15 -19.75
C THR A 135 -3.30 -3.13 -20.54
N ASN A 136 -2.08 -3.40 -20.07
CA ASN A 136 -1.12 -4.27 -20.75
C ASN A 136 -0.88 -5.60 -20.01
N ALA A 137 -1.75 -6.01 -19.09
CA ALA A 137 -1.56 -7.20 -18.25
C ALA A 137 -1.30 -8.48 -19.05
N HIS A 138 -1.87 -8.59 -20.25
CA HIS A 138 -1.67 -9.70 -21.20
C HIS A 138 -0.35 -9.60 -21.99
N LEU A 139 0.34 -8.45 -21.98
CA LEU A 139 1.57 -8.16 -22.73
C LEU A 139 2.79 -8.09 -21.80
N LYS A 140 3.18 -9.21 -21.21
CA LYS A 140 4.28 -9.27 -20.24
C LYS A 140 5.57 -8.62 -20.75
N HIS A 141 5.90 -8.78 -22.04
CA HIS A 141 7.10 -8.18 -22.65
C HIS A 141 7.03 -6.64 -22.70
N VAL A 142 5.82 -6.06 -22.87
CA VAL A 142 5.63 -4.60 -22.83
C VAL A 142 5.84 -4.08 -21.42
N LEU A 143 5.26 -4.74 -20.43
CA LEU A 143 5.41 -4.38 -19.03
C LEU A 143 6.87 -4.50 -18.55
N ALA A 144 7.57 -5.56 -18.97
CA ALA A 144 8.99 -5.75 -18.65
C ALA A 144 9.88 -4.59 -19.17
N LYS A 145 9.58 -4.04 -20.36
CA LYS A 145 10.27 -2.85 -20.90
C LYS A 145 9.92 -1.57 -20.12
N LYS A 146 8.72 -1.46 -19.55
CA LYS A 146 8.30 -0.30 -18.77
C LYS A 146 8.85 -0.30 -17.35
N TYR A 147 9.09 -1.46 -16.77
CA TYR A 147 9.54 -1.61 -15.39
C TYR A 147 10.80 -0.79 -15.05
N PRO A 148 11.91 -0.82 -15.83
CA PRO A 148 13.08 0.01 -15.54
C PRO A 148 12.78 1.51 -15.55
N VAL A 149 11.88 1.96 -16.43
CA VAL A 149 11.45 3.36 -16.51
C VAL A 149 10.66 3.75 -15.26
N TRP A 150 9.75 2.89 -14.78
CA TRP A 150 9.02 3.12 -13.55
C TRP A 150 9.95 3.18 -12.34
N LYS A 151 10.92 2.26 -12.24
CA LYS A 151 11.93 2.24 -11.15
C LYS A 151 12.79 3.51 -11.16
N ALA A 152 13.23 3.98 -12.33
CA ALA A 152 13.99 5.22 -12.45
C ALA A 152 13.16 6.45 -11.97
N ASN A 153 11.88 6.51 -12.35
CA ASN A 153 10.99 7.59 -11.89
C ASN A 153 10.75 7.54 -10.38
N LEU A 154 10.50 6.35 -9.82
CA LEU A 154 10.36 6.18 -8.37
C LEU A 154 11.63 6.57 -7.63
N SER A 155 12.82 6.19 -8.12
CA SER A 155 14.10 6.55 -7.53
C SER A 155 14.33 8.08 -7.53
N ARG A 156 13.86 8.78 -8.58
CA ARG A 156 13.95 10.25 -8.65
C ARG A 156 13.02 10.91 -7.63
N ILE A 157 11.78 10.43 -7.51
CA ILE A 157 10.81 10.97 -6.55
C ILE A 157 11.28 10.75 -5.11
N LYS A 158 11.88 9.61 -4.81
CA LYS A 158 12.42 9.28 -3.47
C LYS A 158 13.62 10.15 -3.02
N GLN A 159 14.05 11.12 -3.82
CA GLN A 159 14.99 12.17 -3.35
C GLN A 159 14.31 13.10 -2.34
N ASP A 160 13.00 13.28 -2.41
CA ASP A 160 12.22 13.92 -1.36
C ASP A 160 11.91 12.92 -0.24
N ASN A 161 12.13 13.31 1.02
CA ASN A 161 11.95 12.40 2.17
C ASN A 161 10.49 12.05 2.42
N PHE A 162 9.56 12.98 2.22
CA PHE A 162 8.13 12.73 2.41
C PHE A 162 7.60 11.74 1.36
N GLU A 163 7.95 11.97 0.11
CA GLU A 163 7.58 11.11 -1.01
C GLU A 163 8.20 9.70 -0.88
N LYS A 164 9.45 9.64 -0.41
CA LYS A 164 10.13 8.37 -0.12
C LYS A 164 9.36 7.53 0.89
N GLU A 165 8.97 8.12 2.02
CA GLU A 165 8.21 7.42 3.06
C GLU A 165 6.85 6.96 2.54
N PHE A 166 6.17 7.79 1.76
CA PHE A 166 4.90 7.42 1.15
C PHE A 166 5.04 6.22 0.20
N ILE A 167 6.05 6.23 -0.71
CA ILE A 167 6.30 5.12 -1.63
C ILE A 167 6.61 3.82 -0.88
N ILE A 168 7.41 3.88 0.18
CA ILE A 168 7.71 2.70 1.02
C ILE A 168 6.43 2.20 1.70
N SER A 169 5.67 3.09 2.31
CA SER A 169 4.45 2.77 3.04
C SER A 169 3.37 2.14 2.16
N CYS A 170 3.22 2.57 0.92
CA CYS A 170 2.21 2.02 0.01
C CYS A 170 2.63 0.70 -0.69
N GLN A 171 3.80 0.14 -0.38
CA GLN A 171 4.32 -1.13 -0.90
C GLN A 171 4.46 -1.20 -2.44
N LEU A 172 4.36 -0.07 -3.14
CA LEU A 172 4.34 -0.02 -4.61
C LEU A 172 5.63 -0.61 -5.21
N GLU A 173 6.78 -0.24 -4.67
CA GLU A 173 8.07 -0.69 -5.19
C GLU A 173 8.26 -2.19 -4.95
N ASN A 174 7.94 -2.68 -3.75
CA ASN A 174 7.98 -4.10 -3.42
C ASN A 174 7.03 -4.91 -4.32
N TRP A 175 5.84 -4.37 -4.59
CA TRP A 175 4.90 -5.00 -5.51
C TRP A 175 5.45 -5.11 -6.93
N LEU A 176 6.03 -4.03 -7.47
CA LEU A 176 6.67 -4.03 -8.79
C LEU A 176 7.84 -5.03 -8.85
N ASP A 177 8.69 -5.02 -7.85
CA ASP A 177 9.86 -5.91 -7.80
C ASP A 177 9.42 -7.39 -7.77
N ASN A 178 8.41 -7.73 -6.99
CA ASN A 178 7.85 -9.09 -6.98
C ASN A 178 7.26 -9.52 -8.33
N LYS A 179 6.74 -8.57 -9.14
CA LYS A 179 6.19 -8.87 -10.46
C LYS A 179 7.25 -9.06 -11.54
N PHE A 180 8.35 -8.31 -11.47
CA PHE A 180 9.28 -8.20 -12.59
C PHE A 180 10.67 -8.74 -12.29
N TYR A 181 11.12 -8.72 -11.03
CA TYR A 181 12.47 -9.18 -10.69
C TYR A 181 12.63 -10.70 -10.85
N LYS A 182 11.61 -11.50 -10.53
CA LYS A 182 11.61 -12.97 -10.71
C LYS A 182 11.64 -13.39 -12.19
N VAL A 183 11.18 -12.54 -13.10
CA VAL A 183 11.20 -12.83 -14.55
C VAL A 183 12.60 -12.64 -15.14
N SER A 184 13.41 -11.74 -14.58
CA SER A 184 14.77 -11.48 -15.08
C SER A 184 15.78 -12.58 -14.70
N SER A 185 15.52 -13.32 -13.63
CA SER A 185 16.42 -14.41 -13.15
C SER A 185 16.16 -15.75 -13.82
N SER A 186 15.13 -15.91 -14.62
CA SER A 186 14.82 -17.17 -15.34
C SER A 186 15.33 -17.21 -16.77
N HIS A 187 16.12 -16.23 -17.19
CA HIS A 187 16.73 -16.14 -18.53
C HIS A 187 18.27 -16.02 -18.48
N LEU A 188 18.90 -16.38 -17.37
CA LEU A 188 20.34 -16.61 -17.23
C LEU A 188 20.60 -18.09 -16.94
#